data_362917a06ba282c28e5b383dd1314a3b
#
_entry.id   362917a06ba282c28e5b383dd1314a3b
#
_cell.length_a   1.000
_cell.length_b   1.000
_cell.length_c   1.000
_cell.angle_alpha   90.00
_cell.angle_beta   90.00
_cell.angle_gamma   90.00
#
_symmetry.space_group_name_H-M   'P 1'
#
loop_
_entity.id
_entity.type
_entity.pdbx_description
1 polymer ?
#
loop_
_entity_poly.entity_id
_entity_poly.type
_entity_poly.pdbx_seq_one_letter_code
_entity_poly.pdbx_strand_id
1 'polypeptide(L)'
;MQCIPVNKQNFNYSTFKQVEYWLDRNSIVAIFPEGTVNENKDLTNTFHSGAVLMALKCKVPIIPIYIKRREHWYERLRYVIGEPIYLRDYIKGVPKIDDLISLADMLHDKEVELKAFLDRKLQKKEKKIYF
;
A
#
# COMPACT_ATOMS: atom_id res chain seq x y z
N MET A 1 -12.93 -1.44 14.45
CA MET A 1 -12.30 -0.87 13.23
C MET A 1 -13.13 0.34 12.82
N GLN A 2 -12.51 1.47 12.62
CA GLN A 2 -13.18 2.72 12.26
C GLN A 2 -12.76 3.13 10.87
N CYS A 3 -13.73 3.52 10.03
CA CYS A 3 -13.44 3.98 8.67
C CYS A 3 -13.31 5.50 8.66
N ILE A 4 -12.31 6.01 7.97
CA ILE A 4 -12.11 7.44 7.72
C ILE A 4 -12.70 7.75 6.34
N PRO A 5 -13.71 8.62 6.22
CA PRO A 5 -14.28 8.96 4.93
C PRO A 5 -13.29 9.79 4.10
N VAL A 6 -13.12 9.40 2.83
CA VAL A 6 -12.25 10.10 1.88
C VAL A 6 -13.08 10.60 0.71
N ASN A 7 -13.02 11.90 0.46
CA ASN A 7 -13.58 12.47 -0.77
C ASN A 7 -12.56 12.35 -1.90
N LYS A 8 -12.90 11.57 -2.94
CA LYS A 8 -12.00 11.32 -4.08
C LYS A 8 -11.74 12.56 -4.94
N GLN A 9 -12.66 13.51 -4.95
CA GLN A 9 -12.56 14.70 -5.81
C GLN A 9 -11.73 15.83 -5.17
N ASN A 10 -11.70 15.90 -3.85
CA ASN A 10 -10.93 16.90 -3.12
C ASN A 10 -10.23 16.23 -1.94
N PHE A 11 -8.90 16.27 -1.94
CA PHE A 11 -8.12 15.85 -0.77
C PHE A 11 -8.51 16.75 0.41
N ASN A 12 -9.30 16.20 1.31
CA ASN A 12 -9.89 16.98 2.39
C ASN A 12 -8.91 17.04 3.58
N TYR A 13 -8.60 18.24 4.04
CA TYR A 13 -7.81 18.50 5.24
C TYR A 13 -8.36 17.73 6.48
N SER A 14 -9.67 17.54 6.54
CA SER A 14 -10.32 16.76 7.59
C SER A 14 -9.87 15.28 7.60
N THR A 15 -9.74 14.64 6.45
CA THR A 15 -9.24 13.26 6.34
C THR A 15 -7.81 13.16 6.86
N PHE A 16 -6.96 14.11 6.47
CA PHE A 16 -5.58 14.17 6.94
C PHE A 16 -5.50 14.29 8.45
N LYS A 17 -6.28 15.17 9.06
CA LYS A 17 -6.33 15.37 10.52
C LYS A 17 -6.80 14.13 11.27
N GLN A 18 -7.74 13.37 10.72
CA GLN A 18 -8.17 12.10 11.31
C GLN A 18 -7.06 11.04 11.25
N VAL A 19 -6.35 10.94 10.15
CA VAL A 19 -5.20 10.02 10.02
C VAL A 19 -4.11 10.39 11.03
N GLU A 20 -3.71 11.67 11.09
CA GLU A 20 -2.74 12.19 12.08
C GLU A 20 -3.16 11.87 13.51
N TYR A 21 -4.42 12.12 13.86
CA TYR A 21 -4.98 11.83 15.19
C TYR A 21 -4.80 10.37 15.61
N TRP A 22 -5.04 9.41 14.70
CA TRP A 22 -4.91 8.00 15.01
C TRP A 22 -3.44 7.54 15.05
N LEU A 23 -2.60 8.03 14.15
CA LEU A 23 -1.17 7.72 14.13
C LEU A 23 -0.46 8.24 15.38
N ASP A 24 -0.80 9.44 15.86
CA ASP A 24 -0.26 10.00 17.10
C ASP A 24 -0.62 9.19 18.35
N ARG A 25 -1.65 8.35 18.26
CA ARG A 25 -2.09 7.43 19.30
C ARG A 25 -1.55 6.01 19.15
N ASN A 26 -0.47 5.85 18.40
CA ASN A 26 0.13 4.55 18.10
C ASN A 26 -0.84 3.55 17.45
N SER A 27 -1.82 4.04 16.71
CA SER A 27 -2.72 3.22 15.92
C SER A 27 -2.15 2.93 14.54
N ILE A 28 -2.62 1.85 13.92
CA ILE A 28 -2.31 1.50 12.54
C ILE A 28 -3.42 2.05 11.64
N VAL A 29 -3.04 2.74 10.58
CA VAL A 29 -3.96 3.21 9.54
C VAL A 29 -3.70 2.40 8.28
N ALA A 30 -4.72 1.68 7.81
CA ALA A 30 -4.66 0.97 6.53
C ALA A 30 -5.19 1.88 5.41
N ILE A 31 -4.49 1.91 4.30
CA ILE A 31 -4.87 2.69 3.12
C ILE A 31 -4.71 1.86 1.86
N PHE A 32 -5.62 2.03 0.92
CA PHE A 32 -5.53 1.45 -0.43
C PHE A 32 -5.10 2.56 -1.41
N PRO A 33 -3.82 2.64 -1.76
CA PRO A 33 -3.27 3.77 -2.50
C PRO A 33 -3.74 3.85 -3.95
N GLU A 34 -4.28 2.78 -4.50
CA GLU A 34 -4.87 2.75 -5.84
C GLU A 34 -6.14 3.60 -5.97
N GLY A 35 -6.85 3.85 -4.87
CA GLY A 35 -8.07 4.68 -4.81
C GLY A 35 -9.29 4.12 -5.54
N THR A 36 -9.13 3.07 -6.33
CA THR A 36 -10.20 2.38 -7.08
C THR A 36 -10.06 0.88 -6.94
N VAL A 37 -11.18 0.17 -7.12
CA VAL A 37 -11.15 -1.31 -7.19
C VAL A 37 -10.46 -1.71 -8.49
N ASN A 38 -9.45 -2.55 -8.40
CA ASN A 38 -8.77 -3.09 -9.57
C ASN A 38 -9.63 -4.20 -10.20
N GLU A 39 -10.14 -3.95 -11.40
CA GLU A 39 -10.94 -4.91 -12.16
C GLU A 39 -10.07 -5.89 -12.97
N ASN A 40 -8.82 -5.50 -13.26
CA ASN A 40 -7.88 -6.34 -13.98
C ASN A 40 -7.16 -7.30 -13.04
N LYS A 41 -7.25 -8.60 -13.32
CA LYS A 41 -6.69 -9.66 -12.46
C LYS A 41 -5.15 -9.63 -12.33
N ASP A 42 -4.47 -9.09 -13.32
CA ASP A 42 -3.01 -9.23 -13.47
C ASP A 42 -2.22 -7.94 -13.30
N LEU A 43 -2.89 -6.79 -13.22
CA LEU A 43 -2.24 -5.48 -13.13
C LEU A 43 -2.60 -4.80 -11.81
N THR A 44 -1.60 -4.18 -11.21
CA THR A 44 -1.81 -3.23 -10.11
C THR A 44 -2.01 -1.83 -10.68
N ASN A 45 -2.95 -1.05 -10.13
CA ASN A 45 -3.16 0.33 -10.54
C ASN A 45 -2.05 1.23 -9.99
N THR A 46 -1.82 2.36 -10.63
CA THR A 46 -0.88 3.38 -10.14
C THR A 46 -1.30 3.89 -8.76
N PHE A 47 -0.32 4.18 -7.91
CA PHE A 47 -0.56 4.69 -6.56
C PHE A 47 -0.74 6.20 -6.57
N HIS A 48 -1.67 6.67 -5.75
CA HIS A 48 -1.84 8.10 -5.49
C HIS A 48 -0.83 8.58 -4.44
N SER A 49 -0.28 9.76 -4.66
CA SER A 49 0.71 10.38 -3.78
C SER A 49 0.19 10.79 -2.40
N GLY A 50 -1.12 10.71 -2.17
CA GLY A 50 -1.74 11.04 -0.88
C GLY A 50 -1.23 10.19 0.28
N ALA A 51 -1.05 8.89 0.09
CA ALA A 51 -0.49 7.99 1.10
C ALA A 51 0.95 8.36 1.46
N VAL A 52 1.75 8.70 0.45
CA VAL A 52 3.14 9.17 0.61
C VAL A 52 3.18 10.46 1.43
N LEU A 53 2.34 11.43 1.09
CA LEU A 53 2.27 12.70 1.79
C LEU A 53 1.87 12.52 3.27
N MET A 54 0.90 11.65 3.56
CA MET A 54 0.49 11.33 4.92
C MET A 54 1.63 10.73 5.73
N ALA A 55 2.30 9.73 5.19
CA ALA A 55 3.41 9.05 5.87
C ALA A 55 4.59 10.00 6.14
N LEU A 56 4.94 10.86 5.18
CA LEU A 56 6.00 11.85 5.34
C LEU A 56 5.68 12.88 6.42
N LYS A 57 4.46 13.42 6.40
CA LYS A 57 4.04 14.42 7.40
C LYS A 57 3.91 13.84 8.80
N CYS A 58 3.34 12.65 8.93
CA CYS A 58 3.20 11.97 10.23
C CYS A 58 4.50 11.27 10.68
N LYS A 59 5.55 11.27 9.84
CA LYS A 59 6.87 10.65 10.14
C LYS A 59 6.76 9.17 10.52
N VAL A 60 5.88 8.44 9.86
CA VAL A 60 5.65 7.01 10.08
C VAL A 60 6.13 6.18 8.89
N PRO A 61 6.58 4.93 9.11
CA PRO A 61 6.91 4.03 8.03
C PRO A 61 5.64 3.54 7.32
N ILE A 62 5.81 3.15 6.05
CA ILE A 62 4.80 2.42 5.29
C ILE A 62 5.19 0.94 5.29
N ILE A 63 4.23 0.07 5.60
CA ILE A 63 4.38 -1.37 5.49
C ILE A 63 3.55 -1.81 4.28
N PRO A 64 4.19 -2.18 3.16
CA PRO A 64 3.47 -2.64 1.98
C PRO A 64 2.92 -4.05 2.22
N ILE A 65 1.65 -4.25 1.84
CA ILE A 65 0.98 -5.56 1.94
C ILE A 65 0.34 -5.86 0.60
N TYR A 66 0.77 -6.93 -0.04
CA TYR A 66 0.11 -7.45 -1.23
C TYR A 66 -0.87 -8.56 -0.85
N ILE A 67 -2.10 -8.43 -1.31
CA ILE A 67 -3.17 -9.41 -1.10
C ILE A 67 -3.56 -9.98 -2.45
N LYS A 68 -3.38 -11.30 -2.62
CA LYS A 68 -3.79 -11.97 -3.86
C LYS A 68 -5.30 -12.05 -3.94
N ARG A 69 -5.85 -11.63 -5.08
CA ARG A 69 -7.28 -11.79 -5.36
C ARG A 69 -7.66 -13.27 -5.35
N ARG A 70 -8.74 -13.60 -4.68
CA ARG A 70 -9.33 -14.94 -4.71
C ARG A 70 -10.11 -15.11 -6.03
N GLU A 71 -9.96 -16.26 -6.66
CA GLU A 71 -10.76 -16.64 -7.84
C GLU A 71 -12.12 -17.16 -7.41
N HIS A 72 -12.14 -17.88 -6.26
CA HIS A 72 -13.35 -18.44 -5.69
C HIS A 72 -13.54 -18.01 -4.24
N TRP A 73 -14.78 -17.88 -3.81
CA TRP A 73 -15.14 -17.42 -2.45
C TRP A 73 -14.63 -18.32 -1.32
N TYR A 74 -14.46 -19.64 -1.59
CA TYR A 74 -13.97 -20.64 -0.64
C TYR A 74 -12.43 -20.70 -0.56
N GLU A 75 -11.70 -20.00 -1.43
CA GLU A 75 -10.25 -19.98 -1.37
C GLU A 75 -9.73 -19.24 -0.14
N ARG A 76 -8.65 -19.75 0.42
CA ARG A 76 -7.97 -19.05 1.52
C ARG A 76 -7.37 -17.75 1.05
N LEU A 77 -7.49 -16.72 1.87
CA LEU A 77 -6.81 -15.45 1.65
C LEU A 77 -5.29 -15.67 1.65
N ARG A 78 -4.62 -15.20 0.61
CA ARG A 78 -3.18 -15.27 0.46
C ARG A 78 -2.63 -13.86 0.39
N TYR A 79 -1.68 -13.56 1.24
CA TYR A 79 -1.07 -12.25 1.32
C TYR A 79 0.41 -12.35 1.66
N VAL A 80 1.13 -11.29 1.42
CA VAL A 80 2.52 -11.12 1.84
C VAL A 80 2.71 -9.72 2.39
N ILE A 81 3.43 -9.62 3.48
CA ILE A 81 3.78 -8.37 4.14
C ILE A 81 5.24 -8.09 3.82
N GLY A 82 5.54 -6.90 3.32
CA GLY A 82 6.89 -6.42 3.08
C GLY A 82 7.50 -5.80 4.32
N GLU A 83 8.75 -5.37 4.18
CA GLU A 83 9.46 -4.66 5.24
C GLU A 83 8.99 -3.20 5.35
N PRO A 84 9.09 -2.60 6.55
CA PRO A 84 8.76 -1.19 6.74
C PRO A 84 9.67 -0.30 5.89
N ILE A 85 9.08 0.66 5.19
CA ILE A 85 9.77 1.63 4.34
C ILE A 85 9.67 3.01 4.98
N TYR A 86 10.82 3.58 5.31
CA TYR A 86 10.93 4.93 5.86
C TYR A 86 11.16 5.93 4.72
N LEU A 87 10.07 6.56 4.26
CA LEU A 87 10.11 7.45 3.09
C LEU A 87 11.05 8.65 3.28
N ARG A 88 11.27 9.07 4.51
CA ARG A 88 12.18 10.17 4.86
C ARG A 88 13.62 9.92 4.42
N ASP A 89 14.04 8.66 4.37
CA ASP A 89 15.40 8.27 3.99
C ASP A 89 15.70 8.50 2.50
N TYR A 90 14.64 8.65 1.70
CA TYR A 90 14.72 8.86 0.24
C TYR A 90 14.64 10.34 -0.17
N ILE A 91 14.39 11.24 0.79
CA ILE A 91 14.22 12.67 0.50
C ILE A 91 15.25 13.51 1.25
N LYS A 92 15.90 14.40 0.53
CA LYS A 92 16.80 15.44 1.09
C LYS A 92 16.05 16.77 1.15
N GLY A 93 15.76 17.27 2.37
CA GLY A 93 15.12 18.56 2.57
C GLY A 93 13.60 18.56 2.55
N VAL A 94 13.00 19.59 1.95
CA VAL A 94 11.54 19.74 1.84
C VAL A 94 11.02 18.95 0.65
N PRO A 95 10.03 18.04 0.84
CA PRO A 95 9.46 17.26 -0.26
C PRO A 95 8.84 18.16 -1.33
N LYS A 96 9.19 17.89 -2.58
CA LYS A 96 8.55 18.49 -3.76
C LYS A 96 7.49 17.55 -4.32
N ILE A 97 6.64 18.06 -5.20
CA ILE A 97 5.59 17.25 -5.85
C ILE A 97 6.20 16.09 -6.62
N ASP A 98 7.31 16.32 -7.33
CA ASP A 98 8.02 15.29 -8.09
C ASP A 98 8.57 14.17 -7.19
N ASP A 99 9.03 14.52 -5.97
CA ASP A 99 9.47 13.55 -4.98
C ASP A 99 8.31 12.65 -4.52
N LEU A 100 7.12 13.22 -4.33
CA LEU A 100 5.92 12.47 -3.93
C LEU A 100 5.49 11.47 -5.00
N ILE A 101 5.57 11.88 -6.27
CA ILE A 101 5.25 11.00 -7.42
C ILE A 101 6.28 9.87 -7.50
N SER A 102 7.57 10.20 -7.45
CA SER A 102 8.65 9.18 -7.50
C SER A 102 8.56 8.17 -6.35
N LEU A 103 8.19 8.63 -5.15
CA LEU A 103 7.99 7.73 -4.01
C LEU A 103 6.74 6.86 -4.16
N ALA A 104 5.66 7.38 -4.75
CA ALA A 104 4.47 6.59 -5.04
C ALA A 104 4.78 5.49 -6.07
N ASP A 105 5.55 5.80 -7.11
CA ASP A 105 6.02 4.81 -8.10
C ASP A 105 6.93 3.75 -7.45
N MET A 106 7.84 4.17 -6.56
CA MET A 106 8.68 3.23 -5.81
C MET A 106 7.85 2.29 -4.93
N LEU A 107 6.82 2.78 -4.27
CA LEU A 107 5.91 1.94 -3.47
C LEU A 107 5.12 0.96 -4.34
N HIS A 108 4.68 1.39 -5.50
CA HIS A 108 4.03 0.52 -6.48
C HIS A 108 4.98 -0.59 -6.96
N ASP A 109 6.24 -0.27 -7.27
CA ASP A 109 7.26 -1.26 -7.65
C ASP A 109 7.49 -2.27 -6.52
N LYS A 110 7.50 -1.84 -5.26
CA LYS A 110 7.57 -2.74 -4.10
C LYS A 110 6.38 -3.68 -4.00
N GLU A 111 5.19 -3.23 -4.31
CA GLU A 111 4.01 -4.10 -4.37
C GLU A 111 4.14 -5.14 -5.48
N VAL A 112 4.62 -4.75 -6.67
CA VAL A 112 4.88 -5.67 -7.78
C VAL A 112 5.92 -6.74 -7.39
N GLU A 113 6.99 -6.36 -6.67
CA GLU A 113 7.97 -7.30 -6.13
C GLU A 113 7.33 -8.31 -5.16
N LEU A 114 6.46 -7.84 -4.26
CA LEU A 114 5.74 -8.69 -3.31
C LEU A 114 4.79 -9.65 -4.02
N LYS A 115 4.08 -9.19 -5.05
CA LYS A 115 3.24 -10.02 -5.90
C LYS A 115 4.06 -11.16 -6.53
N ALA A 116 5.18 -10.82 -7.19
CA ALA A 116 6.05 -11.80 -7.82
C ALA A 116 6.63 -12.81 -6.82
N PHE A 117 6.97 -12.37 -5.61
CA PHE A 117 7.44 -13.24 -4.54
C PHE A 117 6.36 -14.23 -4.09
N LEU A 118 5.13 -13.76 -3.89
CA LEU A 118 4.01 -14.61 -3.49
C LEU A 118 3.70 -15.65 -4.57
N ASP A 119 3.63 -15.25 -5.83
CA ASP A 119 3.34 -16.14 -6.96
C ASP A 119 4.40 -17.24 -7.10
N ARG A 120 5.69 -16.90 -6.97
CA ARG A 120 6.78 -17.90 -6.95
C ARG A 120 6.67 -18.90 -5.80
N LYS A 121 6.29 -18.45 -4.60
CA LYS A 121 6.08 -19.35 -3.46
C LYS A 121 4.91 -20.30 -3.65
N LEU A 122 3.83 -19.83 -4.25
CA LEU A 122 2.66 -20.65 -4.54
C LEU A 122 2.97 -21.74 -5.57
N GLN A 123 3.66 -21.40 -6.67
CA GLN A 123 4.09 -22.36 -7.68
C GLN A 123 5.01 -23.45 -7.11
N LYS A 124 5.92 -23.09 -6.18
CA LYS A 124 6.77 -24.09 -5.51
C LYS A 124 5.98 -25.03 -4.60
N LYS A 125 4.90 -24.55 -3.97
CA LYS A 125 4.02 -25.41 -3.14
C LYS A 125 3.21 -26.37 -4.01
N GLU A 126 2.67 -25.91 -5.12
CA GLU A 126 1.92 -26.76 -6.05
C GLU A 126 2.79 -27.88 -6.61
N LYS A 127 4.02 -27.58 -7.05
CA LYS A 127 4.98 -28.58 -7.50
C LYS A 127 5.35 -29.63 -6.44
N LYS A 128 5.32 -29.29 -5.14
CA LYS A 128 5.57 -30.26 -4.06
C LYS A 128 4.41 -31.19 -3.76
N ILE A 129 3.18 -30.85 -4.16
CA ILE A 129 1.98 -31.68 -3.92
C ILE A 129 1.82 -32.76 -5.00
N TYR A 130 2.43 -32.56 -6.19
CA TYR A 130 2.34 -33.50 -7.33
C TYR A 130 3.56 -34.42 -7.46
N PHE A 131 4.49 -34.33 -6.56
CA PHE A 131 5.65 -35.22 -6.41
C PHE A 131 5.64 -35.82 -4.99
#